data_a91fc1939ffec8103c99b3e98258f73d
#
_entry.id   a91fc1939ffec8103c99b3e98258f73d
#
_cell.length_a   1.000
_cell.length_b   1.000
_cell.length_c   1.000
_cell.angle_alpha   90.00
_cell.angle_beta   90.00
_cell.angle_gamma   90.00
#
_symmetry.space_group_name_H-M   'P 1'
#
loop_
_entity.id
_entity.type
_entity.pdbx_description
1 polymer ?
#
loop_
_entity_poly.entity_id
_entity_poly.type
_entity_poly.pdbx_seq_one_letter_code
_entity_poly.pdbx_strand_id
1 'polypeptide(L)'
;DEGHIRSFHITGANLWNGPFQVTIDPEMLYPGRHVLELSCAGRGAIFYQTMLSCFQTGPRIGASGTELQLDRRYYRIDRKEKTTSVPASAASLRTVRTETEHRTALADLSTVRPGDIVEVELIPRAASDCDYVEFRDSLPAGFEYVKPQSGVLSWHPMIYAEFFEDGPCFHLRNLPRGASSIRYRIRARFNGSSTALPATGSGVYAPE
;
A
#
# COMPACT_ATOMS: atom_id res chain seq x y z
N ASP A 1 34.80 -16.55 12.68
CA ASP A 1 34.10 -17.84 12.90
C ASP A 1 32.70 -17.70 12.33
N GLU A 2 32.48 -18.32 11.18
CA GLU A 2 31.16 -18.48 10.61
C GLU A 2 30.42 -19.46 11.51
N GLY A 3 29.54 -18.94 12.36
CA GLY A 3 28.85 -19.75 13.36
C GLY A 3 27.86 -20.70 12.70
N HIS A 4 28.11 -22.01 12.79
CA HIS A 4 27.13 -23.02 12.42
C HIS A 4 25.89 -22.90 13.31
N ILE A 5 24.72 -22.58 12.72
CA ILE A 5 23.49 -22.35 13.48
C ILE A 5 22.78 -23.69 13.72
N ARG A 6 22.50 -24.47 12.68
CA ARG A 6 21.78 -25.75 12.82
C ARG A 6 21.89 -26.64 11.58
N SER A 7 21.87 -27.96 11.82
CA SER A 7 21.73 -28.97 10.75
C SER A 7 20.47 -29.79 10.96
N PHE A 8 19.87 -30.21 9.87
CA PHE A 8 18.72 -31.09 9.85
C PHE A 8 19.06 -32.32 9.00
N HIS A 9 18.69 -33.49 9.48
CA HIS A 9 18.75 -34.70 8.69
C HIS A 9 17.35 -35.11 8.23
N ILE A 10 17.10 -35.03 6.92
CA ILE A 10 15.80 -35.29 6.32
C ILE A 10 15.77 -36.74 5.87
N THR A 11 14.81 -37.50 6.35
CA THR A 11 14.58 -38.93 6.05
C THR A 11 13.13 -39.11 5.60
N GLY A 12 12.82 -40.26 5.01
CA GLY A 12 11.44 -40.64 4.67
C GLY A 12 10.48 -40.62 5.88
N ALA A 13 11.02 -40.81 7.09
CA ALA A 13 10.20 -40.80 8.30
C ALA A 13 9.79 -39.42 8.78
N ASN A 14 10.59 -38.36 8.49
CA ASN A 14 10.33 -37.01 8.94
C ASN A 14 9.99 -36.02 7.81
N LEU A 15 10.00 -36.48 6.57
CA LEU A 15 9.70 -35.64 5.39
C LEU A 15 8.33 -34.95 5.47
N TRP A 16 7.36 -35.57 6.14
CA TRP A 16 5.98 -35.11 6.22
C TRP A 16 5.62 -34.46 7.57
N ASN A 17 6.60 -34.29 8.46
CA ASN A 17 6.35 -33.74 9.81
C ASN A 17 6.19 -32.19 9.84
N GLY A 18 6.10 -31.56 8.67
CA GLY A 18 6.01 -30.11 8.54
C GLY A 18 7.38 -29.43 8.33
N PRO A 19 7.41 -28.11 8.21
CA PRO A 19 8.64 -27.37 7.94
C PRO A 19 9.58 -27.39 9.14
N PHE A 20 10.88 -27.49 8.86
CA PHE A 20 11.91 -27.26 9.86
C PHE A 20 12.08 -25.75 10.06
N GLN A 21 11.99 -25.29 11.28
CA GLN A 21 12.11 -23.88 11.63
C GLN A 21 13.36 -23.64 12.45
N VAL A 22 14.08 -22.56 12.13
CA VAL A 22 15.21 -22.05 12.88
C VAL A 22 14.93 -20.60 13.23
N THR A 23 15.00 -20.29 14.51
CA THR A 23 14.96 -18.90 14.98
C THR A 23 16.39 -18.49 15.31
N ILE A 24 16.83 -17.39 14.73
CA ILE A 24 18.13 -16.78 15.02
C ILE A 24 17.90 -15.79 16.16
N ASP A 25 18.71 -15.91 17.22
CA ASP A 25 18.61 -15.03 18.38
C ASP A 25 18.94 -13.60 17.96
N PRO A 26 18.13 -12.60 18.34
CA PRO A 26 18.41 -11.18 18.09
C PRO A 26 19.79 -10.73 18.59
N GLU A 27 20.34 -11.33 19.66
CA GLU A 27 21.68 -11.02 20.16
C GLU A 27 22.80 -11.41 19.18
N MET A 28 22.53 -12.31 18.25
CA MET A 28 23.46 -12.67 17.18
C MET A 28 23.40 -11.68 15.99
N LEU A 29 22.41 -10.77 15.98
CA LEU A 29 22.19 -9.82 14.89
C LEU A 29 22.67 -8.43 15.35
N TYR A 30 23.69 -7.92 14.71
CA TYR A 30 24.19 -6.56 14.89
C TYR A 30 23.79 -5.68 13.69
N PRO A 31 23.79 -4.36 13.81
CA PRO A 31 23.51 -3.49 12.68
C PRO A 31 24.47 -3.73 11.52
N GLY A 32 23.96 -3.98 10.33
CA GLY A 32 24.78 -4.20 9.15
C GLY A 32 24.24 -5.31 8.25
N ARG A 33 25.12 -5.75 7.34
CA ARG A 33 24.80 -6.83 6.40
C ARG A 33 25.11 -8.17 7.04
N HIS A 34 24.12 -9.05 7.04
CA HIS A 34 24.25 -10.46 7.40
C HIS A 34 24.11 -11.34 6.15
N VAL A 35 24.82 -12.42 6.13
CA VAL A 35 24.72 -13.45 5.09
C VAL A 35 24.32 -14.76 5.77
N LEU A 36 23.21 -15.32 5.32
CA LEU A 36 22.75 -16.64 5.72
C LEU A 36 23.10 -17.61 4.60
N GLU A 37 23.95 -18.57 4.89
CA GLU A 37 24.30 -19.63 3.95
C GLU A 37 23.50 -20.88 4.26
N LEU A 38 22.83 -21.40 3.25
CA LEU A 38 22.06 -22.64 3.29
C LEU A 38 22.71 -23.64 2.37
N SER A 39 23.16 -24.75 2.89
CA SER A 39 23.72 -25.84 2.11
C SER A 39 22.87 -27.11 2.23
N CYS A 40 22.71 -27.82 1.14
CA CYS A 40 22.00 -29.10 1.09
C CYS A 40 22.88 -30.16 0.46
N ALA A 41 23.04 -31.28 1.14
CA ALA A 41 23.72 -32.45 0.61
C ALA A 41 22.70 -33.60 0.44
N GLY A 42 22.65 -34.21 -0.76
CA GLY A 42 21.75 -35.31 -1.06
C GLY A 42 21.00 -35.12 -2.39
N ARG A 43 19.95 -35.92 -2.58
CA ARG A 43 19.09 -35.83 -3.77
C ARG A 43 17.77 -35.18 -3.38
N GLY A 44 17.34 -34.19 -4.16
CA GLY A 44 16.08 -33.51 -3.98
C GLY A 44 16.22 -31.99 -4.04
N ALA A 45 15.10 -31.31 -3.93
CA ALA A 45 15.02 -29.85 -3.82
C ALA A 45 14.53 -29.45 -2.43
N ILE A 46 15.08 -28.40 -1.87
CA ILE A 46 14.63 -27.80 -0.62
C ILE A 46 14.11 -26.41 -0.94
N PHE A 47 12.93 -26.13 -0.45
CA PHE A 47 12.34 -24.78 -0.47
C PHE A 47 12.58 -24.15 0.89
N TYR A 48 12.98 -22.90 0.91
CA TYR A 48 13.18 -22.15 2.15
C TYR A 48 12.55 -20.78 2.06
N GLN A 49 12.20 -20.25 3.22
CA GLN A 49 11.74 -18.89 3.39
C GLN A 49 12.46 -18.29 4.59
N THR A 50 12.87 -17.05 4.49
CA THR A 50 13.43 -16.30 5.62
C THR A 50 12.50 -15.13 5.95
N MET A 51 12.31 -14.88 7.24
CA MET A 51 11.54 -13.74 7.73
C MET A 51 12.38 -12.99 8.76
N LEU A 52 12.57 -11.70 8.54
CA LEU A 52 13.18 -10.80 9.52
C LEU A 52 12.13 -9.82 10.01
N SER A 53 11.86 -9.82 11.32
CA SER A 53 11.00 -8.85 11.97
C SER A 53 11.84 -7.93 12.85
N CYS A 54 11.68 -6.62 12.69
CA CYS A 54 12.41 -5.64 13.49
C CYS A 54 11.51 -4.47 13.87
N PHE A 55 11.86 -3.80 14.95
CA PHE A 55 11.25 -2.54 15.35
C PHE A 55 12.15 -1.39 14.87
N GLN A 56 11.56 -0.45 14.17
CA GLN A 56 12.24 0.76 13.76
C GLN A 56 11.80 1.93 14.64
N THR A 57 12.75 2.63 15.25
CA THR A 57 12.48 3.78 16.11
C THR A 57 12.41 5.11 15.36
N GLY A 58 12.78 5.12 14.08
CA GLY A 58 12.75 6.31 13.23
C GLY A 58 11.34 6.67 12.76
N PRO A 59 11.08 7.97 12.48
CA PRO A 59 9.76 8.43 12.05
C PRO A 59 9.38 8.01 10.63
N ARG A 60 10.30 7.44 9.86
CA ARG A 60 10.08 7.06 8.46
C ARG A 60 10.58 5.65 8.20
N ILE A 61 9.72 4.84 7.65
CA ILE A 61 10.07 3.55 7.08
C ILE A 61 10.41 3.79 5.60
N GLY A 62 11.63 3.42 5.21
CA GLY A 62 12.06 3.53 3.82
C GLY A 62 11.29 2.57 2.92
N ALA A 63 11.05 2.98 1.68
CA ALA A 63 10.47 2.10 0.69
C ALA A 63 11.41 0.90 0.43
N SER A 64 10.86 -0.29 0.34
CA SER A 64 11.58 -1.52 -0.01
C SER A 64 10.77 -2.30 -1.04
N GLY A 65 11.45 -3.18 -1.78
CA GLY A 65 10.86 -3.96 -2.86
C GLY A 65 11.54 -3.67 -4.19
N THR A 66 11.82 -4.71 -4.97
CA THR A 66 12.46 -4.61 -6.29
C THR A 66 11.47 -4.83 -7.42
N GLU A 67 10.62 -5.83 -7.27
CA GLU A 67 9.63 -6.21 -8.28
C GLU A 67 8.38 -5.34 -8.22
N LEU A 68 7.97 -4.96 -7.00
CA LEU A 68 6.80 -4.15 -6.73
C LEU A 68 7.17 -2.98 -5.83
N GLN A 69 6.90 -1.77 -6.29
CA GLN A 69 7.12 -0.53 -5.53
C GLN A 69 5.80 0.22 -5.42
N LEU A 70 5.60 0.93 -4.33
CA LEU A 70 4.39 1.69 -4.08
C LEU A 70 4.71 3.10 -3.59
N ASP A 71 4.40 4.10 -4.41
CA ASP A 71 4.46 5.51 -4.04
C ASP A 71 3.08 5.98 -3.57
N ARG A 72 3.04 6.91 -2.64
CA ARG A 72 1.82 7.54 -2.16
C ARG A 72 1.95 9.06 -2.21
N ARG A 73 0.91 9.71 -2.73
CA ARG A 73 0.82 11.17 -2.82
C ARG A 73 -0.52 11.66 -2.28
N TYR A 74 -0.49 12.85 -1.70
CA TYR A 74 -1.67 13.50 -1.15
C TYR A 74 -1.95 14.80 -1.90
N TYR A 75 -3.23 15.09 -2.13
CA TYR A 75 -3.67 16.31 -2.78
C TYR A 75 -4.87 16.88 -2.06
N ARG A 76 -4.84 18.17 -1.71
CA ARG A 76 -6.03 18.85 -1.25
C ARG A 76 -6.94 19.13 -2.43
N ILE A 77 -8.23 18.88 -2.26
CA ILE A 77 -9.26 19.14 -3.27
C ILE A 77 -10.03 20.40 -2.86
N ASP A 78 -9.80 21.47 -3.57
CA ASP A 78 -10.53 22.71 -3.41
C ASP A 78 -11.69 22.75 -4.41
N ARG A 79 -12.93 22.86 -3.91
CA ARG A 79 -14.12 22.98 -4.75
C ARG A 79 -14.48 24.44 -4.93
N LYS A 80 -14.63 24.87 -6.18
CA LYS A 80 -15.14 26.18 -6.53
C LYS A 80 -16.46 26.02 -7.25
N GLU A 81 -17.50 26.57 -6.67
CA GLU A 81 -18.80 26.68 -7.33
C GLU A 81 -18.80 27.95 -8.18
N LYS A 82 -19.12 27.78 -9.46
CA LYS A 82 -19.41 28.91 -10.37
C LYS A 82 -20.87 28.84 -10.73
N THR A 83 -21.59 29.89 -10.35
CA THR A 83 -22.97 30.07 -10.75
C THR A 83 -23.00 30.94 -12.01
N THR A 84 -23.58 30.44 -13.09
CA THR A 84 -23.72 31.15 -14.34
C THR A 84 -25.19 31.19 -14.74
N SER A 85 -25.70 32.35 -15.07
CA SER A 85 -27.03 32.48 -15.63
C SER A 85 -26.95 32.34 -17.15
N VAL A 86 -27.64 31.38 -17.69
CA VAL A 86 -27.73 31.16 -19.14
C VAL A 86 -29.15 31.40 -19.62
N PRO A 87 -29.36 31.97 -20.81
CA PRO A 87 -30.69 32.13 -21.37
C PRO A 87 -31.38 30.76 -21.53
N ALA A 88 -32.55 30.61 -20.96
CA ALA A 88 -33.40 29.43 -21.14
C ALA A 88 -34.47 29.67 -22.19
N SER A 89 -34.91 30.97 -22.38
CA SER A 89 -35.77 31.46 -23.43
C SER A 89 -35.57 32.94 -23.61
N ALA A 90 -36.23 33.57 -24.57
CA ALA A 90 -36.15 35.03 -24.80
C ALA A 90 -36.56 35.89 -23.56
N ALA A 91 -37.26 35.32 -22.58
CA ALA A 91 -37.76 35.99 -21.40
C ALA A 91 -37.38 35.33 -20.07
N SER A 92 -36.55 34.28 -20.07
CA SER A 92 -36.17 33.58 -18.83
C SER A 92 -34.71 33.19 -18.78
N LEU A 93 -34.11 33.31 -17.57
CA LEU A 93 -32.75 32.88 -17.29
C LEU A 93 -32.80 31.59 -16.44
N ARG A 94 -31.95 30.63 -16.80
CA ARG A 94 -31.71 29.43 -15.98
C ARG A 94 -30.35 29.57 -15.28
N THR A 95 -30.36 29.37 -14.00
CA THR A 95 -29.12 29.32 -13.19
C THR A 95 -28.48 27.94 -13.32
N VAL A 96 -27.27 27.88 -13.85
CA VAL A 96 -26.47 26.68 -13.90
C VAL A 96 -25.36 26.80 -12.90
N ARG A 97 -25.28 25.85 -11.98
CA ARG A 97 -24.14 25.72 -11.04
C ARG A 97 -23.17 24.72 -11.64
N THR A 98 -21.94 25.16 -11.80
CA THR A 98 -20.83 24.32 -12.23
C THR A 98 -19.83 24.22 -11.08
N GLU A 99 -19.56 23.01 -10.61
CA GLU A 99 -18.51 22.75 -9.64
C GLU A 99 -17.21 22.45 -10.40
N THR A 100 -16.15 23.14 -10.02
CA THR A 100 -14.80 22.87 -10.53
C THR A 100 -13.93 22.46 -9.35
N GLU A 101 -13.29 21.30 -9.45
CA GLU A 101 -12.33 20.83 -8.47
C GLU A 101 -10.92 21.22 -8.89
N HIS A 102 -10.17 21.79 -7.96
CA HIS A 102 -8.76 22.11 -8.12
C HIS A 102 -7.97 21.20 -7.20
N ARG A 103 -6.92 20.57 -7.73
CA ARG A 103 -6.07 19.61 -7.05
C ARG A 103 -4.73 20.25 -6.71
N THR A 104 -4.42 20.39 -5.42
CA THR A 104 -3.16 20.98 -4.93
C THR A 104 -2.35 19.92 -4.20
N ALA A 105 -1.11 19.65 -4.64
CA ALA A 105 -0.23 18.68 -3.99
C ALA A 105 0.09 19.13 -2.56
N LEU A 106 0.09 18.16 -1.64
CA LEU A 106 0.49 18.33 -0.25
C LEU A 106 1.89 17.74 -0.08
N ALA A 107 2.80 18.54 0.47
CA ALA A 107 4.11 18.07 0.90
C ALA A 107 4.04 17.46 2.31
N ASP A 108 5.11 16.82 2.74
CA ASP A 108 5.26 16.38 4.14
C ASP A 108 5.06 17.56 5.10
N LEU A 109 4.44 17.28 6.26
CA LEU A 109 4.12 18.26 7.28
C LEU A 109 3.13 19.35 6.84
N SER A 110 2.42 19.15 5.73
CA SER A 110 1.35 20.06 5.30
C SER A 110 0.21 20.07 6.30
N THR A 111 -0.39 21.23 6.48
CA THR A 111 -1.56 21.40 7.33
C THR A 111 -2.83 21.32 6.50
N VAL A 112 -3.79 20.53 6.97
CA VAL A 112 -5.16 20.47 6.47
C VAL A 112 -6.12 20.90 7.57
N ARG A 113 -7.23 21.51 7.21
CA ARG A 113 -8.25 21.98 8.16
C ARG A 113 -9.37 20.95 8.27
N PRO A 114 -10.05 20.84 9.42
CA PRO A 114 -11.27 20.05 9.51
C PRO A 114 -12.26 20.42 8.40
N GLY A 115 -12.77 19.40 7.73
CA GLY A 115 -13.63 19.55 6.56
C GLY A 115 -12.91 19.49 5.21
N ASP A 116 -11.61 19.74 5.16
CA ASP A 116 -10.83 19.64 3.91
C ASP A 116 -10.90 18.21 3.37
N ILE A 117 -11.05 18.12 2.04
CA ILE A 117 -11.01 16.86 1.32
C ILE A 117 -9.59 16.66 0.79
N VAL A 118 -9.04 15.50 1.08
CA VAL A 118 -7.73 15.07 0.59
C VAL A 118 -7.92 13.85 -0.31
N GLU A 119 -7.41 13.94 -1.53
CA GLU A 119 -7.30 12.80 -2.44
C GLU A 119 -5.97 12.12 -2.20
N VAL A 120 -6.02 10.83 -1.92
CA VAL A 120 -4.86 9.95 -1.82
C VAL A 120 -4.67 9.26 -3.16
N GLU A 121 -3.47 9.32 -3.70
CA GLU A 121 -3.07 8.64 -4.91
C GLU A 121 -1.98 7.63 -4.59
N LEU A 122 -2.31 6.36 -4.72
CA LEU A 122 -1.35 5.26 -4.70
C LEU A 122 -0.84 5.03 -6.12
N ILE A 123 0.47 4.94 -6.28
CA ILE A 123 1.12 4.74 -7.57
C ILE A 123 1.95 3.46 -7.50
N PRO A 124 1.32 2.29 -7.72
CA PRO A 124 2.06 1.05 -7.84
C PRO A 124 2.91 1.05 -9.12
N ARG A 125 4.13 0.53 -8.98
CA ARG A 125 5.08 0.31 -10.07
C ARG A 125 5.51 -1.15 -10.06
N ALA A 126 5.29 -1.84 -11.16
CA ALA A 126 5.68 -3.23 -11.33
C ALA A 126 6.84 -3.33 -12.34
N ALA A 127 7.86 -4.13 -12.03
CA ALA A 127 8.98 -4.39 -12.93
C ALA A 127 8.57 -5.32 -14.09
N SER A 128 7.59 -6.18 -13.87
CA SER A 128 6.96 -7.08 -14.84
C SER A 128 5.45 -7.10 -14.64
N ASP A 129 4.70 -7.72 -15.56
CA ASP A 129 3.27 -7.94 -15.35
C ASP A 129 3.06 -8.85 -14.14
N CYS A 130 2.19 -8.43 -13.22
CA CYS A 130 1.89 -9.15 -11.99
C CYS A 130 0.41 -9.49 -11.92
N ASP A 131 0.10 -10.73 -11.54
CA ASP A 131 -1.27 -11.17 -11.33
C ASP A 131 -1.58 -11.26 -9.83
N TYR A 132 -2.81 -10.91 -9.48
CA TYR A 132 -3.35 -11.01 -8.11
C TYR A 132 -2.49 -10.27 -7.08
N VAL A 133 -2.45 -8.95 -7.22
CA VAL A 133 -1.73 -8.06 -6.31
C VAL A 133 -2.69 -7.40 -5.33
N GLU A 134 -2.28 -7.30 -4.08
CA GLU A 134 -2.99 -6.60 -3.02
C GLU A 134 -2.18 -5.36 -2.58
N PHE A 135 -2.87 -4.23 -2.44
CA PHE A 135 -2.32 -3.02 -1.84
C PHE A 135 -3.15 -2.62 -0.64
N ARG A 136 -2.49 -2.39 0.49
CA ARG A 136 -3.11 -1.86 1.71
C ARG A 136 -2.53 -0.49 2.02
N ASP A 137 -3.39 0.45 2.32
CA ASP A 137 -3.00 1.76 2.80
C ASP A 137 -3.62 2.03 4.16
N SER A 138 -2.91 2.71 5.04
CA SER A 138 -3.42 3.03 6.37
C SER A 138 -4.12 4.37 6.35
N LEU A 139 -5.33 4.42 6.91
CA LEU A 139 -6.06 5.66 7.11
C LEU A 139 -5.37 6.48 8.21
N PRO A 140 -4.88 7.71 7.94
CA PRO A 140 -4.29 8.53 8.99
C PRO A 140 -5.31 8.87 10.07
N ALA A 141 -4.87 8.88 11.33
CA ALA A 141 -5.73 9.26 12.45
C ALA A 141 -6.35 10.65 12.23
N GLY A 142 -7.60 10.80 12.58
CA GLY A 142 -8.34 12.06 12.41
C GLY A 142 -8.95 12.27 11.03
N PHE A 143 -8.88 11.27 10.15
CA PHE A 143 -9.54 11.29 8.85
C PHE A 143 -10.67 10.28 8.77
N GLU A 144 -11.59 10.52 7.87
CA GLU A 144 -12.67 9.61 7.48
C GLU A 144 -12.73 9.52 5.96
N TYR A 145 -13.30 8.46 5.42
CA TYR A 145 -13.53 8.34 3.99
C TYR A 145 -14.62 9.28 3.47
N VAL A 146 -14.45 9.76 2.26
CA VAL A 146 -15.50 10.49 1.54
C VAL A 146 -16.23 9.51 0.63
N LYS A 147 -17.46 9.12 1.04
CA LYS A 147 -18.33 8.18 0.32
C LYS A 147 -17.63 6.85 0.00
N PRO A 148 -17.17 6.11 1.00
CA PRO A 148 -16.57 4.82 0.78
C PRO A 148 -17.61 3.88 0.17
N GLN A 149 -17.23 3.21 -0.90
CA GLN A 149 -18.04 2.17 -1.52
C GLN A 149 -17.13 1.03 -1.89
N SER A 150 -17.21 -0.04 -1.12
CA SER A 150 -16.52 -1.29 -1.47
C SER A 150 -17.13 -1.87 -2.75
N GLY A 151 -16.27 -2.37 -3.61
CA GLY A 151 -16.68 -2.92 -4.91
C GLY A 151 -15.65 -2.68 -6.00
N VAL A 152 -16.09 -2.88 -7.25
CA VAL A 152 -15.23 -2.68 -8.42
C VAL A 152 -15.07 -1.19 -8.70
N LEU A 153 -13.82 -0.70 -8.61
CA LEU A 153 -13.46 0.68 -8.96
C LEU A 153 -13.16 0.83 -10.45
N SER A 154 -12.57 -0.19 -11.06
CA SER A 154 -12.21 -0.21 -12.47
C SER A 154 -12.30 -1.62 -13.01
N TRP A 155 -12.65 -1.75 -14.30
CA TRP A 155 -12.68 -3.02 -15.00
C TRP A 155 -11.41 -3.29 -15.81
N HIS A 156 -10.65 -2.25 -16.18
CA HIS A 156 -9.43 -2.35 -16.98
C HIS A 156 -8.38 -1.33 -16.52
N PRO A 157 -7.38 -1.73 -15.70
CA PRO A 157 -7.28 -3.03 -15.03
C PRO A 157 -8.41 -3.26 -14.02
N MET A 158 -8.74 -4.51 -13.73
CA MET A 158 -9.75 -4.82 -12.74
C MET A 158 -9.21 -4.51 -11.35
N ILE A 159 -9.82 -3.54 -10.69
CA ILE A 159 -9.49 -3.11 -9.33
C ILE A 159 -10.74 -3.26 -8.49
N TYR A 160 -10.65 -4.07 -7.45
CA TYR A 160 -11.67 -4.20 -6.41
C TYR A 160 -11.16 -3.54 -5.14
N ALA A 161 -11.98 -2.72 -4.50
CA ALA A 161 -11.63 -2.02 -3.27
C ALA A 161 -12.51 -2.45 -2.11
N GLU A 162 -11.91 -2.57 -0.96
CA GLU A 162 -12.57 -2.75 0.34
C GLU A 162 -12.12 -1.63 1.26
N PHE A 163 -13.06 -1.02 1.97
CA PHE A 163 -12.79 0.07 2.90
C PHE A 163 -13.03 -0.41 4.33
N PHE A 164 -11.96 -0.55 5.08
CA PHE A 164 -11.95 -0.91 6.50
C PHE A 164 -11.69 0.32 7.36
N GLU A 165 -11.94 0.21 8.66
CA GLU A 165 -11.73 1.32 9.60
C GLU A 165 -10.27 1.78 9.69
N ASP A 166 -9.33 0.85 9.53
CA ASP A 166 -7.87 1.08 9.60
C ASP A 166 -7.25 1.47 8.26
N GLY A 167 -7.95 1.26 7.16
CA GLY A 167 -7.44 1.62 5.83
C GLY A 167 -8.11 0.86 4.69
N PRO A 168 -7.98 1.35 3.45
CA PRO A 168 -8.49 0.65 2.28
C PRO A 168 -7.57 -0.48 1.85
N CYS A 169 -8.16 -1.52 1.28
CA CYS A 169 -7.49 -2.61 0.61
C CYS A 169 -7.91 -2.65 -0.87
N PHE A 170 -6.95 -2.72 -1.76
CA PHE A 170 -7.18 -2.77 -3.19
C PHE A 170 -6.64 -4.08 -3.75
N HIS A 171 -7.51 -4.84 -4.43
CA HIS A 171 -7.17 -6.10 -5.06
C HIS A 171 -7.15 -5.90 -6.58
N LEU A 172 -6.03 -6.18 -7.19
CA LEU A 172 -5.84 -6.09 -8.63
C LEU A 172 -5.65 -7.49 -9.20
N ARG A 173 -6.51 -7.86 -10.15
CA ARG A 173 -6.34 -9.12 -10.85
C ARG A 173 -5.08 -9.12 -11.73
N ASN A 174 -4.84 -7.99 -12.41
CA ASN A 174 -3.67 -7.79 -13.25
C ASN A 174 -3.10 -6.41 -12.98
N LEU A 175 -1.82 -6.34 -12.67
CA LEU A 175 -1.05 -5.12 -12.62
C LEU A 175 -0.05 -5.16 -13.76
N PRO A 176 -0.22 -4.34 -14.82
CA PRO A 176 0.71 -4.33 -15.93
C PRO A 176 2.06 -3.73 -15.52
N ARG A 177 3.10 -4.15 -16.19
CA ARG A 177 4.43 -3.55 -16.07
C ARG A 177 4.35 -2.04 -16.20
N GLY A 178 5.07 -1.33 -15.34
CA GLY A 178 5.10 0.13 -15.30
C GLY A 178 4.32 0.71 -14.14
N ALA A 179 3.84 1.94 -14.28
CA ALA A 179 3.13 2.66 -13.24
C ALA A 179 1.63 2.65 -13.49
N SER A 180 0.86 2.40 -12.43
CA SER A 180 -0.60 2.52 -12.39
C SER A 180 -1.00 3.57 -11.35
N SER A 181 -2.28 3.94 -11.27
CA SER A 181 -2.78 4.90 -10.30
C SER A 181 -4.10 4.44 -9.71
N ILE A 182 -4.18 4.42 -8.39
CA ILE A 182 -5.38 4.13 -7.61
C ILE A 182 -5.66 5.36 -6.76
N ARG A 183 -6.90 5.86 -6.76
CA ARG A 183 -7.27 7.07 -6.04
C ARG A 183 -8.48 6.85 -5.17
N TYR A 184 -8.42 7.42 -3.97
CA TYR A 184 -9.55 7.49 -3.06
C TYR A 184 -9.51 8.81 -2.29
N ARG A 185 -10.61 9.15 -1.60
CA ARG A 185 -10.73 10.44 -0.91
C ARG A 185 -11.02 10.26 0.55
N ILE A 186 -10.36 11.07 1.35
CA ILE A 186 -10.53 11.17 2.80
C ILE A 186 -10.86 12.62 3.17
N ARG A 187 -11.45 12.81 4.35
CA ARG A 187 -11.79 14.11 4.91
C ARG A 187 -11.17 14.25 6.28
N ALA A 188 -10.52 15.37 6.54
CA ALA A 188 -10.05 15.71 7.87
C ALA A 188 -11.24 15.98 8.80
N ARG A 189 -11.30 15.34 9.97
CA ARG A 189 -12.38 15.52 10.96
C ARG A 189 -11.96 16.35 12.15
N PHE A 190 -10.75 16.18 12.62
CA PHE A 190 -10.27 16.76 13.87
C PHE A 190 -8.97 17.51 13.67
N ASN A 191 -8.74 18.51 14.54
CA ASN A 191 -7.43 19.14 14.68
C ASN A 191 -6.48 18.15 15.36
N GLY A 192 -5.26 18.07 14.88
CA GLY A 192 -4.23 17.21 15.45
C GLY A 192 -3.05 17.01 14.52
N SER A 193 -2.10 16.23 14.98
CA SER A 193 -0.98 15.77 14.18
C SER A 193 -1.09 14.26 14.05
N SER A 194 -0.98 13.73 12.85
CA SER A 194 -1.00 12.30 12.61
C SER A 194 0.09 11.92 11.62
N THR A 195 0.64 10.74 11.82
CA THR A 195 1.58 10.13 10.87
C THR A 195 0.82 9.10 10.04
N ALA A 196 0.87 9.25 8.74
CA ALA A 196 0.37 8.25 7.83
C ALA A 196 1.36 7.08 7.79
N LEU A 197 0.92 5.90 8.25
CA LEU A 197 1.74 4.69 8.18
C LEU A 197 2.04 4.34 6.72
N PRO A 198 3.12 3.60 6.44
CA PRO A 198 3.45 3.17 5.08
C PRO A 198 2.31 2.37 4.45
N ALA A 199 2.11 2.57 3.16
CA ALA A 199 1.30 1.66 2.37
C ALA A 199 2.13 0.43 2.00
N THR A 200 1.48 -0.72 1.89
CA THR A 200 2.12 -2.00 1.56
C THR A 200 1.50 -2.60 0.30
N GLY A 201 2.28 -3.38 -0.42
CA GLY A 201 1.83 -4.12 -1.58
C GLY A 201 2.50 -5.48 -1.66
N SER A 202 1.76 -6.50 -2.02
CA SER A 202 2.29 -7.87 -2.18
C SER A 202 1.51 -8.64 -3.23
N GLY A 203 2.16 -9.63 -3.84
CA GLY A 203 1.49 -10.65 -4.62
C GLY A 203 0.70 -11.59 -3.71
N VAL A 204 -0.56 -11.86 -4.00
CA VAL A 204 -1.41 -12.73 -3.15
C VAL A 204 -0.86 -14.15 -3.08
N TYR A 205 -0.29 -14.63 -4.18
CA TYR A 205 0.26 -15.99 -4.28
C TYR A 205 1.79 -16.06 -4.16
N ALA A 206 2.46 -14.91 -4.14
CA ALA A 206 3.90 -14.76 -3.96
C ALA A 206 4.18 -13.52 -3.10
N PRO A 207 3.90 -13.59 -1.80
CA PRO A 207 4.12 -12.46 -0.89
C PRO A 207 5.62 -12.37 -0.56
N GLU A 208 6.39 -11.71 -1.41
CA GLU A 208 7.82 -11.42 -1.20
C GLU A 208 8.05 -9.95 -0.86
#